data_592294502af1ea9c35410183058e153e
#
_entry.id   592294502af1ea9c35410183058e153e
#
_cell.length_a   1.000
_cell.length_b   1.000
_cell.length_c   1.000
_cell.angle_alpha   90.00
_cell.angle_beta   90.00
_cell.angle_gamma   90.00
#
_symmetry.space_group_name_H-M   'P 1'
#
loop_
_entity.id
_entity.type
_entity.pdbx_description
1 polymer ?
#
loop_
_entity_poly.entity_id
_entity_poly.type
_entity_poly.pdbx_seq_one_letter_code
_entity_poly.pdbx_strand_id
1 'polypeptide(L)'
;MKDLSYIFLFLALIAEIFGTVGGFGSSVFFVPLANFYFDFESVLGLTAIFHLSSNLSKIVLFKKGLDKRLLINIGIPSILFVIIGGLLTKVFNNLYLELFLGLFLVILALLFLIKKELIINPVRRNAIIGGSLSGFSAGLLGTGGAIRGLTMAAFNLEKNVFIATSAFIDFLIDFTRTFVYYYNGFIHKHDLIYVPFLLFI
;
A
#
# COMPACT_ATOMS: atom_id res chain seq x y z
N MET A 1 -11.63 -5.69 26.27
CA MET A 1 -12.06 -5.14 24.98
C MET A 1 -11.38 -3.79 24.86
N LYS A 2 -10.53 -3.58 23.83
CA LYS A 2 -10.06 -2.19 23.55
C LYS A 2 -11.30 -1.42 23.09
N ASP A 3 -11.61 -0.32 23.74
CA ASP A 3 -12.67 0.57 23.31
C ASP A 3 -12.33 1.13 21.91
N LEU A 4 -13.36 1.30 21.07
CA LEU A 4 -13.21 1.82 19.73
C LEU A 4 -12.56 3.21 19.78
N SER A 5 -11.37 3.38 19.22
CA SER A 5 -10.68 4.67 19.20
C SER A 5 -11.19 5.53 18.03
N TYR A 6 -12.06 6.48 18.33
CA TYR A 6 -12.55 7.45 17.33
C TYR A 6 -11.42 8.34 16.79
N ILE A 7 -10.40 8.62 17.61
CA ILE A 7 -9.21 9.37 17.18
C ILE A 7 -8.47 8.60 16.10
N PHE A 8 -8.28 7.30 16.28
CA PHE A 8 -7.66 6.45 15.25
C PHE A 8 -8.44 6.49 13.94
N LEU A 9 -9.78 6.37 13.98
CA LEU A 9 -10.61 6.41 12.77
C LEU A 9 -10.52 7.77 12.06
N PHE A 10 -10.50 8.86 12.81
CA PHE A 10 -10.32 10.20 12.26
C PHE A 10 -8.94 10.36 11.60
N LEU A 11 -7.90 9.84 12.22
CA LEU A 11 -6.55 9.86 11.65
C LEU A 11 -6.42 8.94 10.42
N ALA A 12 -7.14 7.80 10.40
CA ALA A 12 -7.22 6.93 9.23
C ALA A 12 -7.87 7.65 8.03
N LEU A 13 -8.96 8.40 8.26
CA LEU A 13 -9.59 9.23 7.24
C LEU A 13 -8.62 10.29 6.69
N ILE A 14 -7.89 10.98 7.57
CA ILE A 14 -6.87 11.96 7.16
C ILE A 14 -5.78 11.28 6.31
N ALA A 15 -5.29 10.13 6.73
CA ALA A 15 -4.28 9.37 6.00
C ALA A 15 -4.79 8.98 4.59
N GLU A 16 -6.07 8.56 4.47
CA GLU A 16 -6.67 8.22 3.18
C GLU A 16 -6.78 9.43 2.26
N ILE A 17 -7.22 10.58 2.78
CA ILE A 17 -7.29 11.83 2.01
C ILE A 17 -5.91 12.24 1.49
N PHE A 18 -4.90 12.32 2.36
CA PHE A 18 -3.55 12.70 1.95
C PHE A 18 -2.93 11.71 0.98
N GLY A 19 -3.10 10.41 1.20
CA GLY A 19 -2.58 9.38 0.33
C GLY A 19 -3.21 9.39 -1.06
N THR A 20 -4.53 9.64 -1.13
CA THR A 20 -5.28 9.70 -2.38
C THR A 20 -4.93 10.98 -3.15
N VAL A 21 -4.90 12.14 -2.50
CA VAL A 21 -4.54 13.43 -3.11
C VAL A 21 -3.08 13.44 -3.56
N GLY A 22 -2.18 12.89 -2.73
CA GLY A 22 -0.74 12.81 -3.03
C GLY A 22 -0.38 11.80 -4.13
N GLY A 23 -1.28 10.86 -4.46
CA GLY A 23 -1.02 9.85 -5.49
C GLY A 23 -0.02 8.76 -5.09
N PHE A 24 0.42 8.75 -3.82
CA PHE A 24 1.39 7.77 -3.28
C PHE A 24 0.73 6.58 -2.58
N GLY A 25 -0.60 6.59 -2.45
CA GLY A 25 -1.33 5.62 -1.63
C GLY A 25 -1.31 5.99 -0.14
N SER A 26 -2.43 5.73 0.53
CA SER A 26 -2.63 6.08 1.93
C SER A 26 -1.79 5.27 2.91
N SER A 27 -1.31 4.09 2.51
CA SER A 27 -0.49 3.22 3.35
C SER A 27 0.79 3.88 3.90
N VAL A 28 1.37 4.83 3.16
CA VAL A 28 2.55 5.60 3.61
C VAL A 28 2.27 6.38 4.90
N PHE A 29 1.04 6.84 5.07
CA PHE A 29 0.58 7.57 6.26
C PHE A 29 -0.12 6.65 7.25
N PHE A 30 -0.97 5.75 6.76
CA PHE A 30 -1.79 4.89 7.60
C PHE A 30 -0.96 3.90 8.43
N VAL A 31 0.02 3.21 7.81
CA VAL A 31 0.81 2.18 8.51
C VAL A 31 1.56 2.74 9.71
N PRO A 32 2.39 3.81 9.59
CA PRO A 32 3.07 4.36 10.77
C PRO A 32 2.11 4.91 11.81
N LEU A 33 0.95 5.45 11.39
CA LEU A 33 -0.06 6.00 12.26
C LEU A 33 -0.79 4.91 13.05
N ALA A 34 -1.16 3.82 12.39
CA ALA A 34 -1.82 2.68 13.01
C ALA A 34 -0.89 1.96 14.01
N ASN A 35 0.43 2.00 13.80
CA ASN A 35 1.42 1.39 14.68
C ASN A 35 1.50 2.04 16.08
N PHE A 36 0.93 3.23 16.28
CA PHE A 36 0.75 3.82 17.62
C PHE A 36 -0.41 3.19 18.42
N TYR A 37 -1.32 2.49 17.72
CA TYR A 37 -2.55 1.95 18.33
C TYR A 37 -2.55 0.43 18.40
N PHE A 38 -1.84 -0.25 17.48
CA PHE A 38 -1.83 -1.69 17.30
C PHE A 38 -0.40 -2.21 17.19
N ASP A 39 -0.22 -3.49 17.48
CA ASP A 39 1.01 -4.19 17.13
C ASP A 39 1.18 -4.26 15.59
N PHE A 40 2.42 -4.42 15.14
CA PHE A 40 2.75 -4.33 13.71
C PHE A 40 2.03 -5.37 12.84
N GLU A 41 1.79 -6.57 13.38
CA GLU A 41 1.06 -7.64 12.67
C GLU A 41 -0.40 -7.24 12.44
N SER A 42 -1.08 -6.73 13.48
CA SER A 42 -2.43 -6.18 13.38
C SER A 42 -2.50 -5.00 12.37
N VAL A 43 -1.49 -4.13 12.37
CA VAL A 43 -1.40 -3.02 11.41
C VAL A 43 -1.34 -3.53 9.98
N LEU A 44 -0.54 -4.56 9.71
CA LEU A 44 -0.46 -5.17 8.38
C LEU A 44 -1.81 -5.74 7.94
N GLY A 45 -2.46 -6.51 8.81
CA GLY A 45 -3.77 -7.12 8.55
C GLY A 45 -4.86 -6.07 8.29
N LEU A 46 -4.99 -5.08 9.17
CA LEU A 46 -5.95 -3.99 9.03
C LEU A 46 -5.72 -3.15 7.77
N THR A 47 -4.45 -2.84 7.47
CA THR A 47 -4.08 -2.08 6.27
C THR A 47 -4.52 -2.80 5.00
N ALA A 48 -4.30 -4.10 4.91
CA ALA A 48 -4.69 -4.89 3.74
C ALA A 48 -6.21 -4.84 3.50
N ILE A 49 -7.01 -5.05 4.56
CA ILE A 49 -8.47 -5.03 4.47
C ILE A 49 -9.00 -3.62 4.16
N PHE A 50 -8.48 -2.59 4.84
CA PHE A 50 -8.86 -1.21 4.62
C PHE A 50 -8.66 -0.77 3.18
N HIS A 51 -7.46 -1.03 2.63
CA HIS A 51 -7.14 -0.62 1.28
C HIS A 51 -7.89 -1.40 0.19
N LEU A 52 -8.35 -2.62 0.46
CA LEU A 52 -9.24 -3.33 -0.46
C LEU A 52 -10.49 -2.52 -0.78
N SER A 53 -11.13 -1.94 0.23
CA SER A 53 -12.34 -1.14 0.07
C SER A 53 -12.06 0.18 -0.64
N SER A 54 -11.04 0.90 -0.20
CA SER A 54 -10.61 2.15 -0.82
C SER A 54 -10.28 1.98 -2.31
N ASN A 55 -9.53 0.94 -2.66
CA ASN A 55 -9.17 0.67 -4.05
C ASN A 55 -10.36 0.22 -4.89
N LEU A 56 -11.28 -0.56 -4.32
CA LEU A 56 -12.54 -0.91 -4.99
C LEU A 56 -13.37 0.33 -5.31
N SER A 57 -13.48 1.26 -4.37
CA SER A 57 -14.17 2.54 -4.55
C SER A 57 -13.53 3.36 -5.68
N LYS A 58 -12.19 3.45 -5.72
CA LYS A 58 -11.44 4.13 -6.79
C LYS A 58 -11.68 3.47 -8.16
N ILE A 59 -11.68 2.14 -8.23
CA ILE A 59 -11.97 1.40 -9.48
C ILE A 59 -13.38 1.70 -9.98
N VAL A 60 -14.37 1.76 -9.09
CA VAL A 60 -15.76 2.06 -9.44
C VAL A 60 -15.93 3.51 -9.90
N LEU A 61 -15.23 4.46 -9.26
CA LEU A 61 -15.33 5.89 -9.59
C LEU A 61 -14.60 6.26 -10.89
N PHE A 62 -13.43 5.66 -11.14
CA PHE A 62 -12.57 5.98 -12.28
C PHE A 62 -12.66 4.91 -13.38
N LYS A 63 -13.81 4.87 -14.09
CA LYS A 63 -14.12 3.83 -15.10
C LYS A 63 -13.48 4.04 -16.48
N LYS A 64 -12.63 5.05 -16.68
CA LYS A 64 -12.16 5.49 -18.01
C LYS A 64 -11.04 4.65 -18.65
N GLY A 65 -10.93 3.42 -18.25
CA GLY A 65 -9.99 2.48 -18.87
C GLY A 65 -8.76 2.18 -18.01
N LEU A 66 -8.12 1.08 -18.35
CA LEU A 66 -6.94 0.55 -17.67
C LEU A 66 -5.80 0.43 -18.68
N ASP A 67 -4.61 0.83 -18.29
CA ASP A 67 -3.40 0.51 -19.07
C ASP A 67 -3.00 -0.95 -18.84
N LYS A 68 -3.40 -1.82 -19.79
CA LYS A 68 -3.11 -3.28 -19.73
C LYS A 68 -1.62 -3.58 -19.70
N ARG A 69 -0.80 -2.74 -20.34
CA ARG A 69 0.65 -2.94 -20.37
C ARG A 69 1.25 -2.74 -19.00
N LEU A 70 0.82 -1.72 -18.27
CA LEU A 70 1.27 -1.45 -16.91
C LEU A 70 0.68 -2.45 -15.91
N LEU A 71 -0.57 -2.88 -16.08
CA LEU A 71 -1.14 -3.97 -15.29
C LEU A 71 -0.27 -5.25 -15.34
N ILE A 72 0.24 -5.59 -16.51
CA ILE A 72 1.11 -6.76 -16.67
C ILE A 72 2.51 -6.48 -16.12
N ASN A 73 3.13 -5.35 -16.53
CA ASN A 73 4.54 -5.09 -16.24
C ASN A 73 4.81 -4.62 -14.79
N ILE A 74 3.84 -4.02 -14.12
CA ILE A 74 3.92 -3.64 -12.71
C ILE A 74 3.13 -4.64 -11.86
N GLY A 75 1.88 -4.94 -12.22
CA GLY A 75 0.97 -5.74 -11.40
C GLY A 75 1.46 -7.16 -11.16
N ILE A 76 1.85 -7.91 -12.20
CA ILE A 76 2.32 -9.30 -12.03
C ILE A 76 3.56 -9.37 -11.11
N PRO A 77 4.65 -8.59 -11.36
CA PRO A 77 5.77 -8.55 -10.42
C PRO A 77 5.36 -8.15 -9.00
N SER A 78 4.46 -7.18 -8.86
CA SER A 78 3.98 -6.77 -7.54
C SER A 78 3.30 -7.91 -6.79
N ILE A 79 2.44 -8.69 -7.46
CA ILE A 79 1.76 -9.83 -6.85
C ILE A 79 2.77 -10.90 -6.41
N LEU A 80 3.75 -11.22 -7.23
CA LEU A 80 4.78 -12.20 -6.87
C LEU A 80 5.60 -11.74 -5.66
N PHE A 81 6.02 -10.49 -5.68
CA PHE A 81 6.88 -9.95 -4.62
C PHE A 81 6.12 -9.58 -3.33
N VAL A 82 4.80 -9.30 -3.39
CA VAL A 82 4.01 -9.11 -2.17
C VAL A 82 3.85 -10.42 -1.40
N ILE A 83 3.77 -11.55 -2.09
CA ILE A 83 3.76 -12.87 -1.45
C ILE A 83 5.09 -13.10 -0.73
N ILE A 84 6.21 -12.86 -1.43
CA ILE A 84 7.55 -13.03 -0.84
C ILE A 84 7.73 -12.11 0.37
N GLY A 85 7.42 -10.82 0.24
CA GLY A 85 7.50 -9.85 1.35
C GLY A 85 6.61 -10.24 2.53
N GLY A 86 5.36 -10.63 2.25
CA GLY A 86 4.40 -11.03 3.28
C GLY A 86 4.77 -12.33 4.00
N LEU A 87 5.39 -13.29 3.34
CA LEU A 87 5.88 -14.50 3.99
C LEU A 87 7.12 -14.22 4.85
N LEU A 88 7.97 -13.29 4.43
CA LEU A 88 9.16 -12.89 5.18
C LEU A 88 8.83 -12.16 6.49
N THR A 89 7.64 -11.59 6.64
CA THR A 89 7.25 -10.96 7.92
C THR A 89 7.35 -11.90 9.11
N LYS A 90 7.11 -13.21 8.92
CA LYS A 90 7.27 -14.22 9.99
C LYS A 90 8.70 -14.48 10.42
N VAL A 91 9.67 -14.11 9.58
CA VAL A 91 11.11 -14.35 9.88
C VAL A 91 11.65 -13.25 10.79
N PHE A 92 11.06 -12.06 10.71
CA PHE A 92 11.50 -10.89 11.49
C PHE A 92 10.56 -10.67 12.67
N ASN A 93 11.11 -10.23 13.80
CA ASN A 93 10.29 -9.74 14.90
C ASN A 93 9.77 -8.33 14.59
N ASN A 94 8.73 -7.90 15.30
CA ASN A 94 8.06 -6.62 15.07
C ASN A 94 9.02 -5.43 15.15
N LEU A 95 10.01 -5.45 16.06
CA LEU A 95 10.98 -4.38 16.20
C LEU A 95 11.79 -4.16 14.91
N TYR A 96 12.25 -5.23 14.26
CA TYR A 96 12.99 -5.09 13.00
C TYR A 96 12.10 -4.61 11.86
N LEU A 97 10.85 -5.07 11.80
CA LEU A 97 9.88 -4.60 10.79
C LEU A 97 9.57 -3.11 10.94
N GLU A 98 9.41 -2.64 12.17
CA GLU A 98 9.22 -1.22 12.48
C GLU A 98 10.45 -0.37 12.13
N LEU A 99 11.64 -0.85 12.43
CA LEU A 99 12.90 -0.21 12.02
C LEU A 99 13.04 -0.16 10.49
N PHE A 100 12.70 -1.22 9.79
CA PHE A 100 12.72 -1.25 8.31
C PHE A 100 11.69 -0.30 7.74
N LEU A 101 10.49 -0.22 8.33
CA LEU A 101 9.48 0.77 7.95
C LEU A 101 10.00 2.20 8.13
N GLY A 102 10.54 2.50 9.31
CA GLY A 102 11.09 3.82 9.61
C GLY A 102 12.20 4.21 8.64
N LEU A 103 13.16 3.31 8.40
CA LEU A 103 14.25 3.53 7.45
C LEU A 103 13.73 3.73 6.03
N PHE A 104 12.78 2.90 5.61
CA PHE A 104 12.13 3.02 4.30
C PHE A 104 11.46 4.38 4.10
N LEU A 105 10.71 4.86 5.10
CA LEU A 105 10.04 6.16 5.05
C LEU A 105 11.04 7.32 5.02
N VAL A 106 12.12 7.24 5.80
CA VAL A 106 13.21 8.24 5.79
C VAL A 106 13.89 8.29 4.41
N ILE A 107 14.21 7.12 3.85
CA ILE A 107 14.81 7.05 2.49
C ILE A 107 13.86 7.65 1.45
N LEU A 108 12.57 7.34 1.49
CA LEU A 108 11.59 7.93 0.58
C LEU A 108 11.49 9.46 0.75
N ALA A 109 11.42 9.94 1.99
CA ALA A 109 11.35 11.37 2.27
C ALA A 109 12.59 12.11 1.75
N LEU A 110 13.79 11.59 2.02
CA LEU A 110 15.04 12.15 1.52
C LEU A 110 15.11 12.13 -0.01
N LEU A 111 14.65 11.03 -0.62
CA LEU A 111 14.62 10.91 -2.07
C LEU A 111 13.73 11.99 -2.70
N PHE A 112 12.54 12.24 -2.17
CA PHE A 112 11.64 13.28 -2.66
C PHE A 112 12.14 14.71 -2.36
N LEU A 113 12.84 14.93 -1.25
CA LEU A 113 13.42 16.22 -0.89
C LEU A 113 14.62 16.58 -1.78
N ILE A 114 15.51 15.63 -2.04
CA ILE A 114 16.75 15.85 -2.78
C ILE A 114 16.52 15.82 -4.28
N LYS A 115 15.69 14.88 -4.75
CA LYS A 115 15.41 14.66 -6.16
C LYS A 115 14.02 15.19 -6.52
N LYS A 116 13.89 16.53 -6.65
CA LYS A 116 12.62 17.18 -7.03
C LYS A 116 12.09 16.72 -8.40
N GLU A 117 12.98 16.33 -9.31
CA GLU A 117 12.65 15.78 -10.62
C GLU A 117 13.28 14.39 -10.76
N LEU A 118 12.62 13.39 -10.21
CA LEU A 118 13.08 12.02 -10.36
C LEU A 118 12.56 11.46 -11.69
N ILE A 119 13.41 11.53 -12.71
CA ILE A 119 13.12 11.05 -14.05
C ILE A 119 13.38 9.54 -14.11
N ILE A 120 12.33 8.76 -14.14
CA ILE A 120 12.39 7.34 -14.44
C ILE A 120 12.06 7.14 -15.92
N ASN A 121 12.91 6.46 -16.67
CA ASN A 121 12.62 6.16 -18.07
C ASN A 121 11.39 5.20 -18.17
N PRO A 122 10.39 5.50 -19.04
CA PRO A 122 9.17 4.69 -19.20
C PRO A 122 9.43 3.40 -20.02
N VAL A 123 10.33 2.57 -19.52
CA VAL A 123 10.70 1.30 -20.15
C VAL A 123 10.18 0.12 -19.34
N ARG A 124 9.92 -1.00 -20.02
CA ARG A 124 9.41 -2.23 -19.43
C ARG A 124 10.24 -2.68 -18.22
N ARG A 125 11.56 -2.59 -18.30
CA ARG A 125 12.47 -2.98 -17.22
C ARG A 125 12.19 -2.20 -15.94
N ASN A 126 12.04 -0.88 -16.04
CA ASN A 126 11.78 -0.02 -14.88
C ASN A 126 10.38 -0.26 -14.29
N ALA A 127 9.38 -0.56 -15.14
CA ALA A 127 8.06 -0.97 -14.67
C ALA A 127 8.12 -2.27 -13.85
N ILE A 128 8.85 -3.28 -14.33
CA ILE A 128 9.03 -4.56 -13.63
C ILE A 128 9.77 -4.34 -12.30
N ILE A 129 10.88 -3.60 -12.29
CA ILE A 129 11.65 -3.31 -11.07
C ILE A 129 10.78 -2.54 -10.07
N GLY A 130 10.11 -1.48 -10.51
CA GLY A 130 9.24 -0.68 -9.64
C GLY A 130 8.07 -1.48 -9.08
N GLY A 131 7.47 -2.36 -9.90
CA GLY A 131 6.44 -3.30 -9.45
C GLY A 131 6.97 -4.29 -8.41
N SER A 132 8.13 -4.89 -8.65
CA SER A 132 8.76 -5.82 -7.71
C SER A 132 9.07 -5.15 -6.35
N LEU A 133 9.68 -3.97 -6.37
CA LEU A 133 10.00 -3.22 -5.15
C LEU A 133 8.74 -2.76 -4.42
N SER A 134 7.72 -2.29 -5.17
CA SER A 134 6.44 -1.90 -4.60
C SER A 134 5.72 -3.08 -3.95
N GLY A 135 5.66 -4.22 -4.63
CA GLY A 135 5.04 -5.43 -4.08
C GLY A 135 5.78 -5.95 -2.85
N PHE A 136 7.12 -6.02 -2.91
CA PHE A 136 7.93 -6.47 -1.79
C PHE A 136 7.74 -5.58 -0.55
N SER A 137 7.83 -4.26 -0.72
CA SER A 137 7.62 -3.33 0.39
C SER A 137 6.17 -3.35 0.90
N ALA A 138 5.18 -3.52 0.03
CA ALA A 138 3.78 -3.69 0.44
C ALA A 138 3.56 -4.96 1.26
N GLY A 139 4.21 -6.07 0.89
CA GLY A 139 4.13 -7.34 1.61
C GLY A 139 4.89 -7.34 2.93
N LEU A 140 6.09 -6.74 2.98
CA LEU A 140 6.94 -6.76 4.16
C LEU A 140 6.60 -5.66 5.18
N LEU A 141 6.28 -4.45 4.69
CA LEU A 141 6.11 -3.24 5.49
C LEU A 141 4.69 -2.67 5.46
N GLY A 142 3.77 -3.31 4.73
CA GLY A 142 2.40 -2.81 4.59
C GLY A 142 2.25 -1.61 3.64
N THR A 143 3.34 -1.10 3.06
CA THR A 143 3.34 0.11 2.22
C THR A 143 4.23 -0.04 0.99
N GLY A 144 3.69 0.21 -0.19
CA GLY A 144 4.40 0.11 -1.47
C GLY A 144 3.92 1.15 -2.51
N GLY A 145 2.84 1.86 -2.17
CA GLY A 145 2.16 2.78 -3.06
C GLY A 145 3.05 3.91 -3.57
N ALA A 146 3.97 4.43 -2.76
CA ALA A 146 4.90 5.49 -3.16
C ALA A 146 5.84 5.05 -4.30
N ILE A 147 6.40 3.84 -4.21
CA ILE A 147 7.27 3.30 -5.26
C ILE A 147 6.48 3.09 -6.55
N ARG A 148 5.27 2.53 -6.44
CA ARG A 148 4.40 2.31 -7.59
C ARG A 148 3.97 3.64 -8.22
N GLY A 149 3.49 4.60 -7.42
CA GLY A 149 3.08 5.91 -7.89
C GLY A 149 4.19 6.61 -8.65
N LEU A 150 5.40 6.62 -8.11
CA LEU A 150 6.58 7.15 -8.76
C LEU A 150 6.91 6.41 -10.07
N THR A 151 6.86 5.08 -10.06
CA THR A 151 7.10 4.26 -11.26
C THR A 151 6.09 4.56 -12.34
N MET A 152 4.80 4.64 -12.00
CA MET A 152 3.71 4.90 -12.94
C MET A 152 3.73 6.33 -13.48
N ALA A 153 4.14 7.31 -12.67
CA ALA A 153 4.25 8.71 -13.09
C ALA A 153 5.19 8.89 -14.29
N ALA A 154 6.19 8.02 -14.43
CA ALA A 154 7.11 8.03 -15.56
C ALA A 154 6.42 7.79 -16.93
N PHE A 155 5.26 7.13 -16.94
CA PHE A 155 4.56 6.75 -18.17
C PHE A 155 3.57 7.81 -18.69
N ASN A 156 3.50 8.96 -18.02
CA ASN A 156 2.70 10.13 -18.42
C ASN A 156 1.26 9.80 -18.84
N LEU A 157 0.57 8.98 -18.03
CA LEU A 157 -0.80 8.58 -18.28
C LEU A 157 -1.78 9.73 -18.04
N GLU A 158 -2.91 9.71 -18.75
CA GLU A 158 -4.06 10.56 -18.39
C GLU A 158 -4.47 10.27 -16.93
N LYS A 159 -4.83 11.33 -16.17
CA LYS A 159 -5.12 11.25 -14.73
C LYS A 159 -6.08 10.11 -14.36
N ASN A 160 -7.19 9.97 -15.10
CA ASN A 160 -8.19 8.95 -14.81
C ASN A 160 -7.67 7.53 -15.06
N VAL A 161 -6.89 7.34 -16.14
CA VAL A 161 -6.24 6.06 -16.46
C VAL A 161 -5.17 5.72 -15.43
N PHE A 162 -4.40 6.71 -14.99
CA PHE A 162 -3.41 6.55 -13.91
C PHE A 162 -4.08 6.06 -12.62
N ILE A 163 -5.14 6.76 -12.16
CA ILE A 163 -5.83 6.41 -10.91
C ILE A 163 -6.47 5.02 -11.02
N ALA A 164 -7.18 4.73 -12.12
CA ALA A 164 -7.83 3.44 -12.31
C ALA A 164 -6.82 2.28 -12.37
N THR A 165 -5.73 2.45 -13.14
CA THR A 165 -4.68 1.42 -13.27
C THR A 165 -3.95 1.20 -11.95
N SER A 166 -3.61 2.29 -11.24
CA SER A 166 -3.00 2.24 -9.92
C SER A 166 -3.88 1.51 -8.92
N ALA A 167 -5.16 1.92 -8.81
CA ALA A 167 -6.10 1.31 -7.88
C ALA A 167 -6.35 -0.17 -8.19
N PHE A 168 -6.36 -0.56 -9.46
CA PHE A 168 -6.51 -1.97 -9.83
C PHE A 168 -5.28 -2.81 -9.44
N ILE A 169 -4.07 -2.29 -9.64
CA ILE A 169 -2.84 -2.96 -9.19
C ILE A 169 -2.83 -3.08 -7.67
N ASP A 170 -3.20 -2.00 -6.95
CA ASP A 170 -3.28 -2.02 -5.50
C ASP A 170 -4.32 -3.02 -5.00
N PHE A 171 -5.48 -3.05 -5.62
CA PHE A 171 -6.51 -4.02 -5.26
C PHE A 171 -5.99 -5.46 -5.34
N LEU A 172 -5.25 -5.80 -6.40
CA LEU A 172 -4.65 -7.12 -6.55
C LEU A 172 -3.57 -7.41 -5.48
N ILE A 173 -2.74 -6.41 -5.17
CA ILE A 173 -1.73 -6.49 -4.11
C ILE A 173 -2.41 -6.72 -2.76
N ASP A 174 -3.41 -5.89 -2.43
CA ASP A 174 -4.11 -5.92 -1.15
C ASP A 174 -4.93 -7.19 -0.97
N PHE A 175 -5.57 -7.66 -2.04
CA PHE A 175 -6.24 -8.94 -2.06
C PHE A 175 -5.26 -10.09 -1.77
N THR A 176 -4.13 -10.11 -2.47
CA THR A 176 -3.11 -11.15 -2.28
C THR A 176 -2.53 -11.12 -0.86
N ARG A 177 -2.13 -9.93 -0.37
CA ARG A 177 -1.54 -9.82 0.97
C ARG A 177 -2.55 -10.10 2.09
N THR A 178 -3.84 -9.85 1.89
CA THR A 178 -4.87 -10.23 2.86
C THR A 178 -4.86 -11.73 3.11
N PHE A 179 -4.76 -12.55 2.06
CA PHE A 179 -4.64 -14.01 2.21
C PHE A 179 -3.33 -14.42 2.89
N VAL A 180 -2.20 -13.79 2.50
CA VAL A 180 -0.90 -14.08 3.12
C VAL A 180 -0.93 -13.74 4.60
N TYR A 181 -1.46 -12.58 4.99
CA TYR A 181 -1.55 -12.14 6.38
C TYR A 181 -2.58 -12.95 7.18
N TYR A 182 -3.68 -13.39 6.56
CA TYR A 182 -4.59 -14.33 7.19
C TYR A 182 -3.90 -15.65 7.49
N TYR A 183 -3.17 -16.21 6.54
CA TYR A 183 -2.36 -17.43 6.74
C TYR A 183 -1.26 -17.25 7.78
N ASN A 184 -0.69 -16.06 7.88
CA ASN A 184 0.30 -15.71 8.88
C ASN A 184 -0.28 -15.54 10.28
N GLY A 185 -1.60 -15.39 10.43
CA GLY A 185 -2.28 -15.15 11.71
C GLY A 185 -2.35 -13.68 12.11
N PHE A 186 -2.07 -12.74 11.21
CA PHE A 186 -2.01 -11.30 11.47
C PHE A 186 -3.38 -10.60 11.48
N ILE A 187 -4.45 -11.32 11.19
CA ILE A 187 -5.82 -10.82 11.27
C ILE A 187 -6.45 -11.29 12.58
N HIS A 188 -6.37 -10.44 13.59
CA HIS A 188 -6.85 -10.76 14.93
C HIS A 188 -8.32 -10.40 15.10
N LYS A 189 -9.09 -11.28 15.79
CA LYS A 189 -10.54 -11.09 16.01
C LYS A 189 -10.87 -9.77 16.71
N HIS A 190 -9.99 -9.31 17.63
CA HIS A 190 -10.23 -8.09 18.39
C HIS A 190 -10.07 -6.83 17.53
N ASP A 191 -9.33 -6.89 16.40
CA ASP A 191 -9.15 -5.77 15.50
C ASP A 191 -10.29 -5.66 14.48
N LEU A 192 -11.04 -6.74 14.26
CA LEU A 192 -12.16 -6.75 13.31
C LEU A 192 -13.27 -5.76 13.65
N ILE A 193 -13.32 -5.25 14.88
CA ILE A 193 -14.26 -4.19 15.27
C ILE A 193 -14.02 -2.89 14.49
N TYR A 194 -12.79 -2.64 14.04
CA TYR A 194 -12.44 -1.45 13.25
C TYR A 194 -12.80 -1.59 11.76
N VAL A 195 -12.88 -2.83 11.26
CA VAL A 195 -13.09 -3.10 9.83
C VAL A 195 -14.36 -2.44 9.28
N PRO A 196 -15.55 -2.54 9.89
CA PRO A 196 -16.74 -1.88 9.35
C PRO A 196 -16.56 -0.38 9.17
N PHE A 197 -15.88 0.29 10.08
CA PHE A 197 -15.63 1.73 10.02
C PHE A 197 -14.59 2.09 8.96
N LEU A 198 -13.52 1.31 8.86
CA LEU A 198 -12.49 1.49 7.85
C LEU A 198 -13.01 1.28 6.42
N LEU A 199 -14.02 0.41 6.24
CA LEU A 199 -14.64 0.19 4.94
C LEU A 199 -15.45 1.40 4.45
N PHE A 200 -15.87 2.30 5.34
CA PHE A 200 -16.61 3.53 5.01
C PHE A 200 -15.73 4.78 4.89
N ILE A 201 -14.45 4.69 5.23
CA ILE A 201 -13.44 5.73 5.03
C ILE A 201 -12.86 5.66 3.63
#